data_8e82f7905eb2b17bb0553f56163d2d42
#
_entry.id   8e82f7905eb2b17bb0553f56163d2d42
#
_cell.length_a   1.000
_cell.length_b   1.000
_cell.length_c   1.000
_cell.angle_alpha   90.00
_cell.angle_beta   90.00
_cell.angle_gamma   90.00
#
_symmetry.space_group_name_H-M   'P 1'
#
loop_
_entity.id
_entity.type
_entity.pdbx_description
1 polymer ?
#
loop_
_entity_poly.entity_id
_entity_poly.type
_entity_poly.pdbx_seq_one_letter_code
_entity_poly.pdbx_strand_id
1 'polypeptide(L)'
;MKRFGKRFLLSILCGFLIFSMCPVSVWAAEETDEEVDYYAEAEERKSEEIQSNSIAGWPQGPAIGAEGAILMEADSGTVLYAKNIHEHLYPASITKLLTGLLAYEKLSMDDMVEFSETAVFSIEFGSSSIGIDPGEALTVEQSLYALMVASANEVAAGLAEKMGGSLDKFPDMMNSRAESLGCTDSHFTNPHGLFNEEHYTSAYDMALIAREYFSHEELAKIANSPTYFMESSDRQPEEFTLFNKHKLINGEIEYEGILGGKTGFVEMSRQTLVTCAERNGMKLICVILREESPDQFNDTVELFDYGFGNFQKLKITDYEKKYTINNPGFMRLGKDIYGNNSIPFTVSGDGYVCIPKEIAFDSLTSEVKYDDAKAEEVVKTTVEEAEAGSTEASSGNKVIGTIHYSVGDWPVGKTNILFTGDLSSVAMDSAEGTAGSESGDASGEPVQYGTAHYSENKSFVDGIKYFFKGIFHSGANGTMYLDVPALLFLVIIASAVLIVVIVIFSYIRYLNNRRRRRRRRKKKKKQE
;
A
#
# COMPACT_ATOMS: atom_id res chain seq x y z
N MET A 1 -74.90 14.43 -27.87
CA MET A 1 -73.55 13.94 -27.39
C MET A 1 -72.34 14.83 -27.75
N LYS A 2 -72.40 15.84 -28.64
CA LYS A 2 -71.26 16.70 -29.01
C LYS A 2 -71.01 17.91 -28.09
N ARG A 3 -71.90 18.23 -27.13
CA ARG A 3 -71.70 19.36 -26.20
C ARG A 3 -71.10 18.99 -24.83
N PHE A 4 -71.12 17.71 -24.46
CA PHE A 4 -70.56 17.25 -23.18
C PHE A 4 -69.02 17.07 -23.23
N GLY A 5 -68.48 16.60 -24.36
CA GLY A 5 -67.05 16.41 -24.54
C GLY A 5 -66.22 17.68 -24.55
N LYS A 6 -66.77 18.82 -25.07
CA LYS A 6 -66.06 20.11 -25.09
C LYS A 6 -65.96 20.77 -23.70
N ARG A 7 -66.95 20.58 -22.82
CA ARG A 7 -66.91 21.12 -21.46
C ARG A 7 -65.96 20.32 -20.54
N PHE A 8 -65.87 18.99 -20.76
CA PHE A 8 -64.91 18.14 -20.01
C PHE A 8 -63.47 18.41 -20.42
N LEU A 9 -63.21 18.59 -21.72
CA LEU A 9 -61.88 18.95 -22.23
C LEU A 9 -61.44 20.37 -21.75
N LEU A 10 -62.38 21.31 -21.68
CA LEU A 10 -62.12 22.68 -21.19
C LEU A 10 -61.81 22.71 -19.67
N SER A 11 -62.49 21.86 -18.89
CA SER A 11 -62.21 21.70 -17.45
C SER A 11 -60.85 21.07 -17.15
N ILE A 12 -60.41 20.12 -17.95
CA ILE A 12 -59.07 19.52 -17.84
C ILE A 12 -57.98 20.54 -18.26
N LEU A 13 -58.25 21.32 -19.32
CA LEU A 13 -57.31 22.36 -19.78
C LEU A 13 -57.20 23.51 -18.78
N CYS A 14 -58.31 23.91 -18.14
CA CYS A 14 -58.29 24.92 -17.04
C CYS A 14 -57.60 24.39 -15.78
N GLY A 15 -57.77 23.11 -15.43
CA GLY A 15 -57.09 22.48 -14.31
C GLY A 15 -55.55 22.46 -14.52
N PHE A 16 -55.10 22.20 -15.74
CA PHE A 16 -53.69 22.21 -16.12
C PHE A 16 -53.09 23.65 -16.12
N LEU A 17 -53.87 24.67 -16.51
CA LEU A 17 -53.47 26.06 -16.50
C LEU A 17 -53.40 26.64 -15.09
N ILE A 18 -54.26 26.22 -14.16
CA ILE A 18 -54.24 26.64 -12.77
C ILE A 18 -53.05 26.00 -12.03
N PHE A 19 -52.69 24.78 -12.37
CA PHE A 19 -51.50 24.12 -11.79
C PHE A 19 -50.17 24.69 -12.34
N SER A 20 -50.18 25.35 -13.51
CA SER A 20 -49.00 26.01 -14.07
C SER A 20 -48.80 27.44 -13.59
N MET A 21 -49.78 28.00 -12.87
CA MET A 21 -49.73 29.37 -12.27
C MET A 21 -49.44 29.35 -10.76
N CYS A 22 -49.27 28.21 -10.11
CA CYS A 22 -48.59 28.22 -8.81
C CYS A 22 -47.18 28.75 -9.04
N PRO A 23 -46.76 29.86 -8.43
CA PRO A 23 -45.37 30.22 -8.37
C PRO A 23 -44.73 29.08 -7.56
N VAL A 24 -44.12 28.14 -8.25
CA VAL A 24 -43.06 27.34 -7.65
C VAL A 24 -42.03 28.40 -7.29
N SER A 25 -42.08 28.89 -6.05
CA SER A 25 -40.92 29.50 -5.42
C SER A 25 -39.86 28.41 -5.52
N VAL A 26 -39.10 28.42 -6.62
CA VAL A 26 -37.79 27.86 -6.65
C VAL A 26 -37.05 28.67 -5.59
N TRP A 27 -37.06 28.16 -4.36
CA TRP A 27 -35.94 28.41 -3.51
C TRP A 27 -34.75 27.88 -4.33
N ALA A 28 -34.12 28.77 -5.09
CA ALA A 28 -32.71 28.67 -5.29
C ALA A 28 -32.20 28.70 -3.83
N ALA A 29 -31.94 27.54 -3.26
CA ALA A 29 -30.87 27.48 -2.29
C ALA A 29 -29.72 28.16 -3.04
N GLU A 30 -29.37 29.37 -2.68
CA GLU A 30 -28.02 29.82 -2.78
C GLU A 30 -27.27 28.67 -2.10
N GLU A 31 -26.67 27.79 -2.89
CA GLU A 31 -25.47 27.11 -2.45
C GLU A 31 -24.54 28.30 -2.14
N THR A 32 -24.60 28.77 -0.92
CA THR A 32 -23.46 29.42 -0.31
C THR A 32 -22.42 28.32 -0.43
N ASP A 33 -21.47 28.45 -1.38
CA ASP A 33 -20.17 27.83 -1.26
C ASP A 33 -19.68 28.30 0.11
N GLU A 34 -20.04 27.58 1.19
CA GLU A 34 -19.38 27.72 2.48
C GLU A 34 -17.94 27.39 2.16
N GLU A 35 -17.10 28.41 2.21
CA GLU A 35 -15.66 28.27 2.04
C GLU A 35 -15.21 27.26 3.11
N VAL A 36 -14.82 26.04 2.67
CA VAL A 36 -14.45 24.95 3.57
C VAL A 36 -13.24 25.42 4.39
N ASP A 37 -13.39 25.50 5.70
CA ASP A 37 -12.29 25.80 6.61
C ASP A 37 -11.47 24.52 6.87
N TYR A 38 -10.53 24.24 5.98
CA TYR A 38 -9.66 23.07 6.07
C TYR A 38 -8.82 23.02 7.35
N TYR A 39 -8.51 24.18 7.97
CA TYR A 39 -7.82 24.20 9.26
C TYR A 39 -8.74 23.77 10.40
N ALA A 40 -9.99 24.15 10.35
CA ALA A 40 -10.98 23.67 11.32
C ALA A 40 -11.20 22.15 11.18
N GLU A 41 -11.27 21.63 9.94
CA GLU A 41 -11.34 20.20 9.71
C GLU A 41 -10.10 19.47 10.25
N ALA A 42 -8.88 19.99 10.02
CA ALA A 42 -7.65 19.42 10.54
C ALA A 42 -7.64 19.40 12.09
N GLU A 43 -8.15 20.44 12.72
CA GLU A 43 -8.27 20.50 14.18
C GLU A 43 -9.29 19.48 14.72
N GLU A 44 -10.42 19.27 14.03
CA GLU A 44 -11.40 18.23 14.39
C GLU A 44 -10.79 16.83 14.28
N ARG A 45 -10.00 16.56 13.23
CA ARG A 45 -9.30 15.27 13.02
C ARG A 45 -8.32 14.91 14.13
N LYS A 46 -7.82 15.85 14.94
CA LYS A 46 -7.01 15.55 16.13
C LYS A 46 -7.76 14.76 17.20
N SER A 47 -9.09 14.79 17.16
CA SER A 47 -9.93 14.01 18.07
C SER A 47 -10.23 12.58 17.59
N GLU A 48 -9.83 12.23 16.36
CA GLU A 48 -10.06 10.91 15.79
C GLU A 48 -9.21 9.82 16.48
N GLU A 49 -9.66 8.59 16.35
CA GLU A 49 -9.00 7.44 16.96
C GLU A 49 -7.61 7.19 16.36
N ILE A 50 -6.62 7.06 17.24
CA ILE A 50 -5.28 6.59 16.90
C ILE A 50 -5.25 5.09 17.18
N GLN A 51 -5.25 4.28 16.11
CA GLN A 51 -5.39 2.82 16.19
C GLN A 51 -4.29 2.17 17.06
N SER A 52 -3.05 2.68 16.96
CA SER A 52 -1.94 2.18 17.78
C SER A 52 -2.11 2.45 19.29
N ASN A 53 -2.93 3.41 19.70
CA ASN A 53 -3.20 3.69 21.11
C ASN A 53 -4.03 2.61 21.81
N SER A 54 -4.69 1.75 21.05
CA SER A 54 -5.48 0.62 21.59
C SER A 54 -4.62 -0.58 21.99
N ILE A 55 -3.34 -0.61 21.62
CA ILE A 55 -2.43 -1.73 21.88
C ILE A 55 -1.97 -1.68 23.34
N ALA A 56 -2.17 -2.78 24.06
CA ALA A 56 -1.78 -2.87 25.46
C ALA A 56 -0.27 -2.71 25.64
N GLY A 57 0.17 -1.76 26.47
CA GLY A 57 1.59 -1.45 26.71
C GLY A 57 2.25 -0.61 25.62
N TRP A 58 1.50 -0.15 24.60
CA TRP A 58 2.01 0.77 23.60
C TRP A 58 1.98 2.22 24.13
N PRO A 59 3.00 3.04 23.84
CA PRO A 59 2.97 4.45 24.19
C PRO A 59 1.84 5.17 23.49
N GLN A 60 1.22 6.15 24.17
CA GLN A 60 0.18 6.97 23.55
C GLN A 60 0.80 7.89 22.49
N GLY A 61 0.32 7.81 21.26
CA GLY A 61 0.75 8.65 20.16
C GLY A 61 0.19 10.06 20.22
N PRO A 62 0.85 11.05 19.59
CA PRO A 62 0.39 12.43 19.55
C PRO A 62 -0.91 12.56 18.73
N ALA A 63 -1.74 13.53 19.13
CA ALA A 63 -2.95 13.90 18.39
C ALA A 63 -2.58 14.87 17.24
N ILE A 64 -2.60 14.39 16.01
CA ILE A 64 -2.21 15.14 14.81
C ILE A 64 -3.40 15.42 13.90
N GLY A 65 -3.29 16.49 13.08
CA GLY A 65 -4.36 16.95 12.20
C GLY A 65 -4.48 16.17 10.88
N ALA A 66 -3.49 15.36 10.53
CA ALA A 66 -3.52 14.53 9.33
C ALA A 66 -4.73 13.57 9.32
N GLU A 67 -5.36 13.37 8.15
CA GLU A 67 -6.45 12.40 8.00
C GLU A 67 -5.93 10.97 8.05
N GLY A 68 -4.82 10.69 7.34
CA GLY A 68 -4.11 9.42 7.41
C GLY A 68 -2.65 9.64 7.78
N ALA A 69 -2.11 8.86 8.75
CA ALA A 69 -0.72 8.97 9.12
C ALA A 69 -0.15 7.65 9.66
N ILE A 70 1.12 7.40 9.34
CA ILE A 70 1.87 6.25 9.82
C ILE A 70 3.29 6.64 10.20
N LEU A 71 3.80 6.02 11.27
CA LEU A 71 5.22 5.96 11.55
C LEU A 71 5.65 4.50 11.54
N MET A 72 6.57 4.14 10.66
CA MET A 72 7.06 2.77 10.48
C MET A 72 8.57 2.70 10.73
N GLU A 73 9.03 1.67 11.47
CA GLU A 73 10.46 1.34 11.52
C GLU A 73 10.83 0.52 10.28
N ALA A 74 11.84 0.99 9.55
CA ALA A 74 12.11 0.52 8.19
C ALA A 74 12.63 -0.93 8.13
N ASP A 75 13.49 -1.37 9.05
CA ASP A 75 14.11 -2.69 8.97
C ASP A 75 13.14 -3.80 9.40
N SER A 76 12.46 -3.62 10.52
CA SER A 76 11.47 -4.60 11.03
C SER A 76 10.13 -4.53 10.29
N GLY A 77 9.79 -3.37 9.71
CA GLY A 77 8.46 -3.07 9.17
C GLY A 77 7.40 -2.82 10.25
N THR A 78 7.83 -2.59 11.49
CA THR A 78 6.92 -2.35 12.61
C THR A 78 6.24 -1.00 12.47
N VAL A 79 4.91 -1.00 12.57
CA VAL A 79 4.12 0.23 12.65
C VAL A 79 4.11 0.72 14.08
N LEU A 80 4.72 1.90 14.33
CA LEU A 80 4.85 2.51 15.65
C LEU A 80 3.66 3.42 15.96
N TYR A 81 3.13 4.10 14.94
CA TYR A 81 1.96 4.96 15.01
C TYR A 81 1.05 4.66 13.82
N ALA A 82 -0.24 4.58 14.08
CA ALA A 82 -1.26 4.30 13.06
C ALA A 82 -2.51 5.16 13.29
N LYS A 83 -2.85 5.98 12.28
CA LYS A 83 -4.10 6.73 12.18
C LYS A 83 -4.62 6.59 10.75
N ASN A 84 -5.79 5.95 10.56
CA ASN A 84 -6.44 5.72 9.26
C ASN A 84 -5.49 5.20 8.18
N ILE A 85 -4.59 4.25 8.55
CA ILE A 85 -3.45 3.85 7.71
C ILE A 85 -3.84 3.11 6.43
N HIS A 86 -5.07 2.62 6.31
CA HIS A 86 -5.61 1.92 5.15
C HIS A 86 -6.67 2.72 4.39
N GLU A 87 -6.93 3.99 4.79
CA GLU A 87 -7.87 4.86 4.09
C GLU A 87 -7.33 5.25 2.72
N HIS A 88 -8.21 5.23 1.70
CA HIS A 88 -7.86 5.64 0.34
C HIS A 88 -7.82 7.16 0.24
N LEU A 89 -6.63 7.72 0.17
CA LEU A 89 -6.39 9.15 0.08
C LEU A 89 -5.57 9.51 -1.16
N TYR A 90 -5.66 10.74 -1.62
CA TYR A 90 -4.92 11.20 -2.79
C TYR A 90 -3.47 11.50 -2.43
N PRO A 91 -2.48 10.87 -3.10
CA PRO A 91 -1.06 11.02 -2.75
C PRO A 91 -0.47 12.36 -3.20
N ALA A 92 -1.00 13.00 -4.24
CA ALA A 92 -0.31 14.07 -4.93
C ALA A 92 1.13 13.67 -5.32
N SER A 93 2.09 14.59 -5.26
CA SER A 93 3.47 14.38 -5.74
C SER A 93 4.31 13.41 -4.90
N ILE A 94 3.83 12.85 -3.78
CA ILE A 94 4.57 11.74 -3.13
C ILE A 94 4.54 10.47 -3.99
N THR A 95 3.62 10.36 -4.96
CA THR A 95 3.64 9.38 -6.07
C THR A 95 5.01 9.25 -6.73
N LYS A 96 5.77 10.34 -6.82
CA LYS A 96 7.08 10.39 -7.47
C LYS A 96 8.15 9.53 -6.80
N LEU A 97 7.94 9.10 -5.55
CA LEU A 97 8.78 8.08 -4.92
C LEU A 97 8.73 6.77 -5.71
N LEU A 98 7.54 6.32 -6.09
CA LEU A 98 7.38 5.09 -6.89
C LEU A 98 7.93 5.27 -8.31
N THR A 99 7.71 6.42 -8.93
CA THR A 99 8.27 6.73 -10.27
C THR A 99 9.82 6.76 -10.24
N GLY A 100 10.40 7.38 -9.20
CA GLY A 100 11.85 7.43 -9.00
C GLY A 100 12.45 6.05 -8.71
N LEU A 101 11.77 5.24 -7.89
CA LEU A 101 12.18 3.87 -7.62
C LEU A 101 12.22 3.03 -8.90
N LEU A 102 11.15 3.08 -9.70
CA LEU A 102 11.08 2.37 -10.97
C LEU A 102 12.17 2.83 -11.95
N ALA A 103 12.46 4.13 -12.00
CA ALA A 103 13.52 4.66 -12.87
C ALA A 103 14.89 4.13 -12.43
N TYR A 104 15.18 4.12 -11.14
CA TYR A 104 16.42 3.57 -10.59
C TYR A 104 16.58 2.07 -10.84
N GLU A 105 15.51 1.30 -10.72
CA GLU A 105 15.54 -0.16 -10.93
C GLU A 105 15.67 -0.57 -12.39
N LYS A 106 15.22 0.25 -13.34
CA LYS A 106 15.08 -0.14 -14.76
C LYS A 106 16.06 0.54 -15.71
N LEU A 107 16.64 1.66 -15.30
CA LEU A 107 17.49 2.50 -16.16
C LEU A 107 18.87 2.67 -15.52
N SER A 108 19.88 2.93 -16.37
CA SER A 108 21.20 3.35 -15.89
C SER A 108 21.18 4.85 -15.59
N MET A 109 21.93 5.31 -14.58
CA MET A 109 22.01 6.74 -14.22
C MET A 109 22.47 7.63 -15.37
N ASP A 110 23.30 7.11 -16.26
CA ASP A 110 23.83 7.81 -17.44
C ASP A 110 22.91 7.74 -18.68
N ASP A 111 21.83 6.96 -18.64
CA ASP A 111 20.87 6.88 -19.73
C ASP A 111 20.22 8.24 -19.99
N MET A 112 20.03 8.60 -21.27
CA MET A 112 19.35 9.84 -21.63
C MET A 112 17.83 9.67 -21.66
N VAL A 113 17.13 10.56 -20.99
CA VAL A 113 15.68 10.74 -21.04
C VAL A 113 15.37 11.90 -21.97
N GLU A 114 14.85 11.62 -23.16
CA GLU A 114 14.42 12.64 -24.12
C GLU A 114 12.96 13.00 -23.87
N PHE A 115 12.65 14.29 -23.85
CA PHE A 115 11.31 14.78 -23.52
C PHE A 115 10.50 15.02 -24.80
N SER A 116 9.42 14.26 -24.96
CA SER A 116 8.48 14.44 -26.06
C SER A 116 7.55 15.64 -25.84
N GLU A 117 6.87 16.10 -26.91
CA GLU A 117 5.78 17.07 -26.77
C GLU A 117 4.70 16.57 -25.79
N THR A 118 4.43 15.26 -25.76
CA THR A 118 3.46 14.67 -24.83
C THR A 118 3.94 14.78 -23.40
N ALA A 119 5.18 14.43 -23.09
CA ALA A 119 5.73 14.54 -21.73
C ALA A 119 5.68 15.98 -21.21
N VAL A 120 6.02 16.95 -22.06
CA VAL A 120 6.09 18.37 -21.67
C VAL A 120 4.71 19.03 -21.55
N PHE A 121 3.78 18.73 -22.46
CA PHE A 121 2.50 19.46 -22.54
C PHE A 121 1.30 18.68 -22.01
N SER A 122 1.46 17.43 -21.56
CA SER A 122 0.36 16.67 -20.93
C SER A 122 0.11 17.08 -19.48
N ILE A 123 1.06 17.75 -18.85
CA ILE A 123 0.94 18.20 -17.46
C ILE A 123 0.01 19.41 -17.33
N GLU A 124 -0.61 19.55 -16.16
CA GLU A 124 -1.50 20.68 -15.87
C GLU A 124 -0.72 22.00 -15.82
N PHE A 125 -1.25 23.03 -16.48
CA PHE A 125 -0.64 24.36 -16.48
C PHE A 125 -0.56 24.95 -15.07
N GLY A 126 0.63 25.43 -14.70
CA GLY A 126 0.90 25.98 -13.36
C GLY A 126 1.28 24.92 -12.31
N SER A 127 1.25 23.65 -12.67
CA SER A 127 1.80 22.58 -11.82
C SER A 127 3.34 22.62 -11.78
N SER A 128 3.96 21.83 -10.87
CA SER A 128 5.43 21.85 -10.69
C SER A 128 6.15 21.41 -11.96
N SER A 129 7.05 22.25 -12.47
CA SER A 129 7.84 22.06 -13.68
C SER A 129 9.21 22.72 -13.52
N ILE A 130 10.22 22.27 -14.24
CA ILE A 130 11.53 22.92 -14.37
C ILE A 130 11.69 23.62 -15.73
N GLY A 131 10.68 23.53 -16.60
CA GLY A 131 10.61 24.24 -17.87
C GLY A 131 11.39 23.57 -19.01
N ILE A 132 11.49 22.25 -19.03
CA ILE A 132 12.11 21.50 -20.14
C ILE A 132 11.30 21.70 -21.42
N ASP A 133 11.98 21.95 -22.53
CA ASP A 133 11.38 22.04 -23.86
C ASP A 133 11.35 20.67 -24.58
N PRO A 134 10.37 20.45 -25.48
CA PRO A 134 10.32 19.22 -26.29
C PRO A 134 11.61 19.02 -27.12
N GLY A 135 12.16 17.82 -27.07
CA GLY A 135 13.41 17.45 -27.75
C GLY A 135 14.67 17.67 -26.92
N GLU A 136 14.56 18.33 -25.76
CA GLU A 136 15.63 18.34 -24.76
C GLU A 136 15.78 16.97 -24.10
N ALA A 137 16.92 16.75 -23.47
CA ALA A 137 17.19 15.50 -22.77
C ALA A 137 18.07 15.71 -21.53
N LEU A 138 17.75 14.97 -20.48
CA LEU A 138 18.51 14.88 -19.23
C LEU A 138 19.02 13.45 -19.05
N THR A 139 20.07 13.27 -18.27
CA THR A 139 20.41 11.93 -17.76
C THR A 139 19.34 11.46 -16.77
N VAL A 140 19.26 10.15 -16.51
CA VAL A 140 18.40 9.60 -15.47
C VAL A 140 18.74 10.21 -14.11
N GLU A 141 20.03 10.37 -13.78
CA GLU A 141 20.45 11.03 -12.55
C GLU A 141 19.91 12.46 -12.45
N GLN A 142 20.10 13.30 -13.48
CA GLN A 142 19.55 14.66 -13.53
C GLN A 142 18.02 14.67 -13.41
N SER A 143 17.37 13.71 -14.08
CA SER A 143 15.91 13.54 -14.03
C SER A 143 15.43 13.17 -12.62
N LEU A 144 16.14 12.30 -11.90
CA LEU A 144 15.82 11.96 -10.52
C LEU A 144 15.98 13.15 -9.57
N TYR A 145 17.02 13.97 -9.74
CA TYR A 145 17.15 15.22 -8.98
C TYR A 145 16.00 16.20 -9.29
N ALA A 146 15.64 16.39 -10.56
CA ALA A 146 14.52 17.23 -10.95
C ALA A 146 13.19 16.72 -10.40
N LEU A 147 12.99 15.39 -10.42
CA LEU A 147 11.82 14.70 -9.88
C LEU A 147 11.65 14.92 -8.37
N MET A 148 12.72 14.77 -7.60
CA MET A 148 12.66 14.80 -6.14
C MET A 148 12.80 16.21 -5.56
N VAL A 149 13.74 17.00 -6.07
CA VAL A 149 14.05 18.34 -5.54
C VAL A 149 13.02 19.38 -6.00
N ALA A 150 12.74 19.45 -7.31
CA ALA A 150 11.80 20.40 -7.89
C ALA A 150 10.38 19.87 -8.04
N SER A 151 10.20 18.57 -7.89
CA SER A 151 8.91 17.90 -8.11
C SER A 151 8.40 18.01 -9.55
N ALA A 152 9.29 18.06 -10.55
CA ALA A 152 8.97 18.29 -11.95
C ALA A 152 8.02 17.23 -12.53
N ASN A 153 6.86 17.64 -13.02
CA ASN A 153 5.83 16.73 -13.52
C ASN A 153 6.15 16.24 -14.93
N GLU A 154 6.67 17.11 -15.81
CA GLU A 154 7.12 16.78 -17.16
C GLU A 154 8.30 15.79 -17.12
N VAL A 155 9.15 15.89 -16.09
CA VAL A 155 10.25 14.94 -15.91
C VAL A 155 9.72 13.58 -15.49
N ALA A 156 8.72 13.54 -14.61
CA ALA A 156 8.03 12.27 -14.28
C ALA A 156 7.40 11.64 -15.54
N ALA A 157 6.78 12.46 -16.41
CA ALA A 157 6.21 12.00 -17.66
C ALA A 157 7.28 11.48 -18.64
N GLY A 158 8.41 12.18 -18.79
CA GLY A 158 9.53 11.74 -19.63
C GLY A 158 10.14 10.41 -19.16
N LEU A 159 10.35 10.25 -17.85
CA LEU A 159 10.79 8.98 -17.26
C LEU A 159 9.78 7.85 -17.52
N ALA A 160 8.48 8.14 -17.40
CA ALA A 160 7.41 7.18 -17.68
C ALA A 160 7.39 6.75 -19.15
N GLU A 161 7.55 7.68 -20.10
CA GLU A 161 7.67 7.35 -21.53
C GLU A 161 8.91 6.51 -21.81
N LYS A 162 10.05 6.86 -21.21
CA LYS A 162 11.31 6.11 -21.37
C LYS A 162 11.18 4.66 -20.92
N MET A 163 10.52 4.41 -19.78
CA MET A 163 10.34 3.08 -19.20
C MET A 163 9.20 2.28 -19.85
N GLY A 164 8.04 2.92 -20.01
CA GLY A 164 6.82 2.26 -20.48
C GLY A 164 6.62 2.31 -22.00
N GLY A 165 7.39 3.14 -22.71
CA GLY A 165 7.20 3.45 -24.15
C GLY A 165 6.03 4.38 -24.44
N SER A 166 5.14 4.64 -23.46
CA SER A 166 4.08 5.66 -23.49
C SER A 166 3.57 5.93 -22.08
N LEU A 167 2.96 7.11 -21.86
CA LEU A 167 2.34 7.47 -20.57
C LEU A 167 1.22 6.51 -20.16
N ASP A 168 0.43 6.01 -21.11
CA ASP A 168 -0.71 5.14 -20.84
C ASP A 168 -0.33 3.75 -20.32
N LYS A 169 0.90 3.29 -20.58
CA LYS A 169 1.38 1.97 -20.14
C LYS A 169 2.13 2.01 -18.81
N PHE A 170 2.57 3.17 -18.39
CA PHE A 170 3.36 3.30 -17.18
C PHE A 170 2.58 2.99 -15.91
N PRO A 171 1.29 3.33 -15.78
CA PRO A 171 0.48 2.94 -14.63
C PRO A 171 0.46 1.43 -14.35
N ASP A 172 0.44 0.58 -15.38
CA ASP A 172 0.51 -0.87 -15.19
C ASP A 172 1.81 -1.30 -14.49
N MET A 173 2.94 -0.64 -14.84
CA MET A 173 4.22 -0.90 -14.19
C MET A 173 4.22 -0.41 -12.74
N MET A 174 3.62 0.77 -12.47
CA MET A 174 3.49 1.32 -11.13
C MET A 174 2.68 0.38 -10.23
N ASN A 175 1.50 -0.03 -10.67
CA ASN A 175 0.60 -0.89 -9.92
C ASN A 175 1.21 -2.28 -9.68
N SER A 176 1.85 -2.86 -10.71
CA SER A 176 2.54 -4.15 -10.55
C SER A 176 3.69 -4.06 -9.53
N ARG A 177 4.45 -2.95 -9.51
CA ARG A 177 5.52 -2.77 -8.52
C ARG A 177 4.96 -2.55 -7.12
N ALA A 178 3.93 -1.73 -6.97
CA ALA A 178 3.24 -1.51 -5.70
C ALA A 178 2.70 -2.84 -5.13
N GLU A 179 2.03 -3.66 -5.94
CA GLU A 179 1.55 -4.98 -5.56
C GLU A 179 2.72 -5.87 -5.08
N SER A 180 3.85 -5.88 -5.78
CA SER A 180 5.03 -6.65 -5.40
C SER A 180 5.65 -6.22 -4.06
N LEU A 181 5.45 -4.97 -3.65
CA LEU A 181 5.83 -4.43 -2.34
C LEU A 181 4.83 -4.77 -1.23
N GLY A 182 3.68 -5.35 -1.58
CA GLY A 182 2.61 -5.69 -0.65
C GLY A 182 1.55 -4.58 -0.49
N CYS A 183 1.53 -3.58 -1.37
CA CYS A 183 0.50 -2.56 -1.38
C CYS A 183 -0.84 -3.16 -1.83
N THR A 184 -1.90 -2.92 -1.05
CA THR A 184 -3.25 -3.44 -1.30
C THR A 184 -4.30 -2.35 -1.41
N ASP A 185 -3.98 -1.14 -0.99
CA ASP A 185 -4.88 0.00 -0.86
C ASP A 185 -4.47 1.16 -1.79
N SER A 186 -3.81 0.85 -2.92
CA SER A 186 -3.29 1.85 -3.86
C SER A 186 -3.66 1.54 -5.29
N HIS A 187 -3.93 2.59 -6.05
CA HIS A 187 -4.09 2.54 -7.49
C HIS A 187 -3.49 3.80 -8.13
N PHE A 188 -2.48 3.63 -8.96
CA PHE A 188 -1.75 4.70 -9.62
C PHE A 188 -2.17 4.81 -11.08
N THR A 189 -2.52 6.02 -11.54
CA THR A 189 -2.98 6.29 -12.91
C THR A 189 -2.03 7.19 -13.70
N ASN A 190 -1.05 7.80 -13.03
CA ASN A 190 -0.09 8.69 -13.66
C ASN A 190 1.23 8.76 -12.87
N PRO A 191 2.37 9.17 -13.50
CA PRO A 191 3.69 9.14 -12.87
C PRO A 191 3.96 10.26 -11.88
N HIS A 192 3.13 11.30 -11.82
CA HIS A 192 3.45 12.55 -11.12
C HIS A 192 2.53 12.87 -9.93
N GLY A 193 1.36 12.22 -9.85
CA GLY A 193 0.39 12.44 -8.77
C GLY A 193 -0.55 13.64 -8.97
N LEU A 194 -0.69 14.16 -10.20
CA LEU A 194 -1.76 15.10 -10.50
C LEU A 194 -3.11 14.40 -10.34
N PHE A 195 -4.11 15.19 -9.96
CA PHE A 195 -5.40 14.67 -9.54
C PHE A 195 -6.11 13.81 -10.61
N ASN A 196 -6.53 12.66 -10.18
CA ASN A 196 -7.45 11.78 -10.88
C ASN A 196 -8.25 11.03 -9.80
N GLU A 197 -9.57 10.87 -9.97
CA GLU A 197 -10.43 10.20 -8.98
C GLU A 197 -9.99 8.75 -8.68
N GLU A 198 -9.37 8.08 -9.66
CA GLU A 198 -8.87 6.72 -9.53
C GLU A 198 -7.39 6.64 -9.07
N HIS A 199 -6.74 7.79 -8.78
CA HIS A 199 -5.35 7.84 -8.34
C HIS A 199 -5.28 8.02 -6.83
N TYR A 200 -5.19 6.92 -6.10
CA TYR A 200 -5.21 6.91 -4.65
C TYR A 200 -4.16 5.98 -4.04
N THR A 201 -3.90 6.16 -2.78
CA THR A 201 -3.00 5.35 -1.95
C THR A 201 -3.48 5.36 -0.51
N SER A 202 -2.82 4.58 0.35
CA SER A 202 -2.96 4.65 1.80
C SER A 202 -1.64 5.07 2.47
N ALA A 203 -1.69 5.49 3.73
CA ALA A 203 -0.48 5.80 4.48
C ALA A 203 0.42 4.56 4.65
N TYR A 204 -0.18 3.38 4.81
CA TYR A 204 0.53 2.11 4.91
C TYR A 204 1.26 1.77 3.62
N ASP A 205 0.58 1.82 2.48
CA ASP A 205 1.16 1.50 1.18
C ASP A 205 2.28 2.48 0.81
N MET A 206 2.08 3.77 1.07
CA MET A 206 3.15 4.76 0.86
C MET A 206 4.36 4.53 1.76
N ALA A 207 4.16 4.03 2.99
CA ALA A 207 5.27 3.65 3.86
C ALA A 207 6.04 2.43 3.30
N LEU A 208 5.36 1.45 2.68
CA LEU A 208 6.02 0.33 2.01
C LEU A 208 6.84 0.79 0.80
N ILE A 209 6.28 1.67 -0.03
CA ILE A 209 6.98 2.26 -1.18
C ILE A 209 8.19 3.08 -0.71
N ALA A 210 8.02 3.91 0.32
CA ALA A 210 9.10 4.70 0.90
C ALA A 210 10.19 3.83 1.53
N ARG A 211 9.82 2.75 2.19
CA ARG A 211 10.74 1.77 2.76
C ARG A 211 11.68 1.20 1.70
N GLU A 212 11.14 0.79 0.56
CA GLU A 212 11.95 0.32 -0.56
C GLU A 212 12.79 1.43 -1.16
N TYR A 213 12.23 2.62 -1.39
CA TYR A 213 12.95 3.77 -1.92
C TYR A 213 14.17 4.14 -1.06
N PHE A 214 13.99 4.25 0.26
CA PHE A 214 15.04 4.62 1.21
C PHE A 214 15.95 3.44 1.64
N SER A 215 15.74 2.23 1.11
CA SER A 215 16.71 1.14 1.20
C SER A 215 17.91 1.36 0.26
N HIS A 216 17.76 2.19 -0.77
CA HIS A 216 18.80 2.56 -1.73
C HIS A 216 19.48 3.87 -1.31
N GLU A 217 20.75 3.81 -0.94
CA GLU A 217 21.52 4.98 -0.46
C GLU A 217 21.58 6.12 -1.49
N GLU A 218 21.68 5.78 -2.78
CA GLU A 218 21.73 6.78 -3.87
C GLU A 218 20.40 7.53 -3.99
N LEU A 219 19.28 6.83 -3.90
CA LEU A 219 17.96 7.47 -3.92
C LEU A 219 17.72 8.33 -2.68
N ALA A 220 18.13 7.85 -1.51
CA ALA A 220 18.07 8.62 -0.28
C ALA A 220 18.88 9.93 -0.40
N LYS A 221 20.11 9.87 -0.93
CA LYS A 221 20.96 11.03 -1.18
C LYS A 221 20.29 12.05 -2.11
N ILE A 222 19.67 11.58 -3.20
CA ILE A 222 18.94 12.44 -4.16
C ILE A 222 17.76 13.12 -3.46
N ALA A 223 16.95 12.35 -2.73
CA ALA A 223 15.78 12.87 -2.02
C ALA A 223 16.14 13.81 -0.86
N ASN A 224 17.35 13.71 -0.29
CA ASN A 224 17.85 14.56 0.81
C ASN A 224 18.58 15.82 0.32
N SER A 225 18.64 16.05 -0.97
CA SER A 225 19.34 17.21 -1.52
C SER A 225 18.54 18.50 -1.33
N PRO A 226 19.05 19.50 -0.61
CA PRO A 226 18.36 20.78 -0.42
C PRO A 226 18.31 21.59 -1.73
N THR A 227 19.33 21.46 -2.56
CA THR A 227 19.44 22.09 -3.88
C THR A 227 20.15 21.17 -4.86
N TYR A 228 19.92 21.36 -6.14
CA TYR A 228 20.69 20.72 -7.21
C TYR A 228 20.96 21.74 -8.32
N PHE A 229 22.22 21.84 -8.75
CA PHE A 229 22.61 22.70 -9.85
C PHE A 229 22.56 21.89 -11.16
N MET A 230 21.67 22.30 -12.05
CA MET A 230 21.55 21.73 -13.39
C MET A 230 22.55 22.42 -14.29
N GLU A 231 23.56 21.68 -14.74
CA GLU A 231 24.55 22.17 -15.72
C GLU A 231 23.96 22.11 -17.13
N SER A 232 24.38 23.07 -17.97
CA SER A 232 24.02 23.06 -19.39
C SER A 232 24.69 21.91 -20.13
N SER A 233 24.02 21.41 -21.16
CA SER A 233 24.56 20.42 -22.09
C SER A 233 24.12 20.73 -23.52
N ASP A 234 24.66 20.01 -24.50
CA ASP A 234 24.21 20.13 -25.89
C ASP A 234 22.74 19.77 -26.11
N ARG A 235 22.14 19.08 -25.16
CA ARG A 235 20.74 18.60 -25.19
C ARG A 235 19.81 19.36 -24.25
N GLN A 236 20.35 20.14 -23.32
CA GLN A 236 19.63 21.04 -22.40
C GLN A 236 20.54 22.26 -22.17
N PRO A 237 20.30 23.41 -22.84
CA PRO A 237 21.27 24.50 -22.93
C PRO A 237 21.27 25.46 -21.73
N GLU A 238 20.32 25.34 -20.81
CA GLU A 238 20.16 26.28 -19.72
C GLU A 238 20.84 25.81 -18.42
N GLU A 239 21.37 26.75 -17.65
CA GLU A 239 21.90 26.49 -16.30
C GLU A 239 20.96 27.07 -15.28
N PHE A 240 20.56 26.26 -14.30
CA PHE A 240 19.68 26.70 -13.21
C PHE A 240 19.82 25.85 -11.94
N THR A 241 19.40 26.42 -10.82
CA THR A 241 19.40 25.71 -9.53
C THR A 241 17.99 25.29 -9.14
N LEU A 242 17.84 24.02 -8.83
CA LEU A 242 16.62 23.46 -8.23
C LEU A 242 16.64 23.64 -6.72
N PHE A 243 15.50 23.88 -6.10
CA PHE A 243 15.34 24.07 -4.67
C PHE A 243 14.31 23.08 -4.12
N ASN A 244 14.68 22.40 -3.03
CA ASN A 244 13.77 21.46 -2.37
C ASN A 244 12.74 22.23 -1.53
N LYS A 245 11.47 21.85 -1.68
CA LYS A 245 10.35 22.46 -0.95
C LYS A 245 10.12 21.81 0.43
N HIS A 246 10.83 20.72 0.74
CA HIS A 246 10.71 20.00 2.00
C HIS A 246 11.48 20.73 3.10
N LYS A 247 10.78 21.31 4.07
CA LYS A 247 11.35 22.22 5.07
C LYS A 247 12.37 21.56 6.00
N LEU A 248 12.24 20.25 6.25
CA LEU A 248 13.23 19.49 7.04
C LEU A 248 14.50 19.17 6.24
N ILE A 249 14.49 19.38 4.90
CA ILE A 249 15.65 19.12 4.02
C ILE A 249 16.31 20.43 3.62
N ASN A 250 15.54 21.48 3.33
CA ASN A 250 16.09 22.77 2.88
C ASN A 250 16.63 23.64 4.01
N GLY A 251 16.50 23.21 5.28
CA GLY A 251 17.02 23.89 6.46
C GLY A 251 16.09 24.94 7.06
N GLU A 252 14.84 25.09 6.58
CA GLU A 252 13.86 25.96 7.23
C GLU A 252 13.43 25.42 8.60
N ILE A 253 13.41 24.10 8.78
CA ILE A 253 13.16 23.41 10.04
C ILE A 253 14.36 22.49 10.28
N GLU A 254 15.12 22.71 11.33
CA GLU A 254 16.23 21.86 11.72
C GLU A 254 15.72 20.61 12.44
N TYR A 255 16.09 19.44 11.94
CA TYR A 255 15.83 18.16 12.58
C TYR A 255 16.96 17.17 12.28
N GLU A 256 17.52 16.57 13.34
CA GLU A 256 18.66 15.68 13.22
C GLU A 256 18.29 14.34 12.60
N GLY A 257 19.12 13.84 11.68
CA GLY A 257 19.02 12.49 11.14
C GLY A 257 18.13 12.35 9.91
N ILE A 258 17.67 13.44 9.27
CA ILE A 258 16.89 13.37 8.03
C ILE A 258 17.70 12.69 6.92
N LEU A 259 17.12 11.67 6.31
CA LEU A 259 17.68 10.92 5.17
C LEU A 259 17.05 11.30 3.84
N GLY A 260 15.94 12.02 3.85
CA GLY A 260 15.24 12.46 2.66
C GLY A 260 13.73 12.49 2.82
N GLY A 261 13.04 12.90 1.77
CA GLY A 261 11.60 12.96 1.76
C GLY A 261 11.01 13.50 0.46
N LYS A 262 9.68 13.58 0.42
CA LYS A 262 8.93 14.14 -0.70
C LYS A 262 7.67 14.84 -0.22
N THR A 263 7.45 16.06 -0.69
CA THR A 263 6.20 16.84 -0.49
C THR A 263 5.21 16.57 -1.61
N GLY A 264 3.92 16.69 -1.32
CA GLY A 264 2.87 16.68 -2.31
C GLY A 264 1.75 17.67 -1.97
N PHE A 265 1.10 18.19 -2.99
CA PHE A 265 -0.09 19.04 -2.88
C PHE A 265 -0.89 19.01 -4.17
N VAL A 266 -2.16 18.72 -4.07
CA VAL A 266 -3.23 19.10 -5.01
C VAL A 266 -4.44 19.50 -4.17
N GLU A 267 -5.38 20.25 -4.72
CA GLU A 267 -6.56 20.74 -3.99
C GLU A 267 -7.25 19.64 -3.17
N MET A 268 -7.47 18.48 -3.78
CA MET A 268 -8.19 17.36 -3.17
C MET A 268 -7.37 16.57 -2.14
N SER A 269 -6.04 16.54 -2.27
CA SER A 269 -5.17 15.85 -1.31
C SER A 269 -4.76 16.71 -0.13
N ARG A 270 -4.91 18.02 -0.25
CA ARG A 270 -4.26 18.99 0.63
C ARG A 270 -2.75 18.69 0.71
N GLN A 271 -2.10 18.91 1.85
CA GLN A 271 -0.68 18.60 2.02
C GLN A 271 -0.47 17.10 2.24
N THR A 272 0.50 16.54 1.52
CA THR A 272 1.01 15.19 1.77
C THR A 272 2.52 15.24 1.95
N LEU A 273 3.05 14.38 2.81
CA LEU A 273 4.47 14.36 3.13
C LEU A 273 4.95 12.94 3.40
N VAL A 274 6.09 12.59 2.83
CA VAL A 274 6.87 11.42 3.24
C VAL A 274 8.24 11.91 3.71
N THR A 275 8.66 11.46 4.87
CA THR A 275 9.99 11.79 5.40
C THR A 275 10.62 10.54 5.99
N CYS A 276 11.90 10.35 5.75
CA CYS A 276 12.72 9.31 6.35
C CYS A 276 13.80 9.93 7.24
N ALA A 277 13.96 9.40 8.43
CA ALA A 277 14.99 9.84 9.37
C ALA A 277 15.63 8.64 10.07
N GLU A 278 16.91 8.78 10.49
CA GLU A 278 17.62 7.74 11.22
C GLU A 278 18.36 8.34 12.41
N ARG A 279 18.23 7.69 13.57
CA ARG A 279 19.01 7.98 14.79
C ARG A 279 19.41 6.68 15.46
N ASN A 280 20.68 6.57 15.84
CA ASN A 280 21.23 5.41 16.57
C ASN A 280 20.92 4.06 15.89
N GLY A 281 20.95 4.03 14.57
CA GLY A 281 20.68 2.84 13.76
C GLY A 281 19.19 2.43 13.67
N MET A 282 18.27 3.23 14.19
CA MET A 282 16.83 3.08 13.99
C MET A 282 16.37 4.03 12.87
N LYS A 283 15.89 3.48 11.77
CA LYS A 283 15.41 4.22 10.59
C LYS A 283 13.89 4.26 10.61
N LEU A 284 13.32 5.46 10.65
CA LEU A 284 11.88 5.69 10.70
C LEU A 284 11.39 6.35 9.42
N ILE A 285 10.24 5.89 8.94
CA ILE A 285 9.49 6.46 7.82
C ILE A 285 8.19 7.02 8.36
N CYS A 286 7.98 8.32 8.14
CA CYS A 286 6.75 9.02 8.46
C CYS A 286 6.01 9.37 7.16
N VAL A 287 4.73 9.02 7.09
CA VAL A 287 3.83 9.42 6.00
C VAL A 287 2.67 10.20 6.60
N ILE A 288 2.42 11.37 6.05
CA ILE A 288 1.31 12.27 6.38
C ILE A 288 0.46 12.45 5.12
N LEU A 289 -0.84 12.20 5.24
CA LEU A 289 -1.81 12.37 4.17
C LEU A 289 -2.94 13.31 4.61
N ARG A 290 -3.25 14.26 3.75
CA ARG A 290 -4.31 15.25 3.91
C ARG A 290 -4.20 16.04 5.21
N GLU A 291 -3.16 16.85 5.28
CA GLU A 291 -2.89 17.81 6.35
C GLU A 291 -2.88 19.25 5.81
N GLU A 292 -2.86 20.24 6.67
CA GLU A 292 -2.71 21.65 6.30
C GLU A 292 -1.28 22.17 6.53
N SER A 293 -0.88 23.15 5.73
CA SER A 293 0.46 23.75 5.86
C SER A 293 0.48 24.78 6.99
N PRO A 294 1.46 24.79 7.89
CA PRO A 294 2.72 24.02 7.85
C PRO A 294 2.66 22.71 8.66
N ASP A 295 1.50 22.28 9.14
CA ASP A 295 1.37 21.25 10.18
C ASP A 295 1.80 19.86 9.70
N GLN A 296 1.81 19.58 8.37
CA GLN A 296 2.41 18.34 7.87
C GLN A 296 3.88 18.15 8.31
N PHE A 297 4.64 19.25 8.51
CA PHE A 297 6.01 19.18 9.02
C PHE A 297 6.07 19.09 10.54
N ASN A 298 5.16 19.80 11.23
CA ASN A 298 5.07 19.78 12.69
C ASN A 298 4.67 18.38 13.18
N ASP A 299 3.65 17.80 12.58
CA ASP A 299 3.17 16.44 12.87
C ASP A 299 4.27 15.39 12.59
N THR A 300 5.03 15.57 11.49
CA THR A 300 6.18 14.69 11.19
C THR A 300 7.24 14.75 12.29
N VAL A 301 7.58 15.93 12.80
CA VAL A 301 8.54 16.10 13.90
C VAL A 301 8.02 15.45 15.18
N GLU A 302 6.75 15.69 15.53
CA GLU A 302 6.13 15.07 16.71
C GLU A 302 6.12 13.53 16.62
N LEU A 303 5.82 12.98 15.44
CA LEU A 303 5.84 11.54 15.22
C LEU A 303 7.26 10.96 15.30
N PHE A 304 8.27 11.65 14.76
CA PHE A 304 9.66 11.21 14.91
C PHE A 304 10.13 11.27 16.37
N ASP A 305 9.81 12.35 17.10
CA ASP A 305 10.14 12.46 18.51
C ASP A 305 9.43 11.38 19.35
N TYR A 306 8.16 11.07 19.02
CA TYR A 306 7.44 9.95 19.61
C TYR A 306 8.14 8.62 19.33
N GLY A 307 8.53 8.35 18.07
CA GLY A 307 9.19 7.10 17.67
C GLY A 307 10.55 6.93 18.33
N PHE A 308 11.46 7.89 18.14
CA PHE A 308 12.81 7.83 18.71
C PHE A 308 12.81 7.90 20.25
N GLY A 309 11.82 8.60 20.83
CA GLY A 309 11.67 8.76 22.27
C GLY A 309 11.21 7.51 23.00
N ASN A 310 10.28 6.75 22.40
CA ASN A 310 9.57 5.68 23.11
C ASN A 310 9.97 4.27 22.68
N PHE A 311 10.58 4.08 21.51
CA PHE A 311 10.86 2.76 20.95
C PHE A 311 12.34 2.43 20.90
N GLN A 312 12.62 1.14 20.77
CA GLN A 312 13.96 0.58 20.58
C GLN A 312 13.93 -0.50 19.51
N LYS A 313 14.96 -0.51 18.67
CA LYS A 313 15.21 -1.57 17.70
C LYS A 313 16.16 -2.60 18.28
N LEU A 314 15.76 -3.86 18.29
CA LEU A 314 16.54 -4.95 18.83
C LEU A 314 16.84 -5.97 17.74
N LYS A 315 18.09 -6.41 17.67
CA LYS A 315 18.50 -7.48 16.74
C LYS A 315 18.08 -8.83 17.32
N ILE A 316 17.31 -9.60 16.57
CA ILE A 316 16.72 -10.85 17.06
C ILE A 316 17.81 -11.85 17.46
N THR A 317 18.93 -11.94 16.73
CA THR A 317 20.04 -12.87 17.03
C THR A 317 20.70 -12.64 18.38
N ASP A 318 20.55 -11.46 18.99
CA ASP A 318 21.14 -11.16 20.29
C ASP A 318 20.32 -11.78 21.44
N TYR A 319 19.03 -12.01 21.22
CA TYR A 319 18.06 -12.49 22.19
C TYR A 319 17.60 -13.92 21.93
N GLU A 320 17.32 -14.27 20.68
CA GLU A 320 16.80 -15.57 20.27
C GLU A 320 17.95 -16.60 20.18
N LYS A 321 18.23 -17.28 21.30
CA LYS A 321 19.32 -18.26 21.40
C LYS A 321 18.87 -19.72 21.35
N LYS A 322 17.56 -19.97 21.53
CA LYS A 322 16.99 -21.33 21.61
C LYS A 322 15.58 -21.36 21.04
N TYR A 323 15.47 -21.34 19.72
CA TYR A 323 14.17 -21.63 19.12
C TYR A 323 13.97 -23.15 19.06
N THR A 324 12.87 -23.58 19.64
CA THR A 324 12.41 -24.96 19.55
C THR A 324 11.56 -25.12 18.31
N ILE A 325 12.04 -25.93 17.38
CA ILE A 325 11.27 -26.32 16.22
C ILE A 325 10.28 -27.39 16.65
N ASN A 326 9.03 -27.00 16.89
CA ASN A 326 7.96 -27.91 17.28
C ASN A 326 7.23 -28.57 16.09
N ASN A 327 7.82 -28.56 14.90
CA ASN A 327 7.24 -29.25 13.74
C ASN A 327 7.61 -30.76 13.80
N PRO A 328 6.64 -31.71 14.00
CA PRO A 328 6.91 -33.12 14.10
C PRO A 328 7.58 -33.72 12.85
N GLY A 329 7.30 -33.18 11.65
CA GLY A 329 7.94 -33.63 10.40
C GLY A 329 9.42 -33.29 10.36
N PHE A 330 9.77 -32.05 10.74
CA PHE A 330 11.15 -31.60 10.84
C PHE A 330 11.95 -32.32 11.93
N MET A 331 11.34 -32.53 13.09
CA MET A 331 11.97 -33.30 14.19
C MET A 331 12.27 -34.75 13.79
N ARG A 332 11.44 -35.33 12.94
CA ARG A 332 11.65 -36.69 12.42
C ARG A 332 12.78 -36.71 11.41
N LEU A 333 12.82 -35.80 10.45
CA LEU A 333 13.90 -35.66 9.48
C LEU A 333 15.24 -35.33 10.16
N GLY A 334 15.25 -34.40 11.11
CA GLY A 334 16.45 -34.03 11.86
C GLY A 334 17.00 -35.18 12.70
N LYS A 335 16.15 -36.03 13.30
CA LYS A 335 16.59 -37.26 14.00
C LYS A 335 17.16 -38.31 13.07
N ASP A 336 16.56 -38.47 11.89
CA ASP A 336 16.98 -39.47 10.92
C ASP A 336 18.30 -39.06 10.23
N ILE A 337 18.59 -37.78 10.10
CA ILE A 337 19.77 -37.26 9.39
C ILE A 337 20.91 -36.87 10.34
N TYR A 338 20.63 -36.27 11.50
CA TYR A 338 21.65 -35.65 12.36
C TYR A 338 21.80 -36.30 13.75
N GLY A 339 21.09 -37.40 14.04
CA GLY A 339 21.10 -37.98 15.38
C GLY A 339 20.48 -37.06 16.45
N ASN A 340 20.68 -37.41 17.74
CA ASN A 340 19.96 -36.74 18.83
C ASN A 340 20.53 -35.38 19.27
N ASN A 341 21.59 -34.82 18.68
CA ASN A 341 22.36 -33.75 19.32
C ASN A 341 22.67 -32.48 18.52
N SER A 342 22.31 -32.36 17.25
CA SER A 342 22.54 -31.10 16.53
C SER A 342 21.44 -30.80 15.51
N ILE A 343 20.73 -29.73 15.68
CA ILE A 343 19.76 -29.24 14.71
C ILE A 343 20.46 -28.14 13.89
N PRO A 344 20.64 -28.30 12.56
CA PRO A 344 21.37 -27.36 11.73
C PRO A 344 20.54 -26.17 11.31
N PHE A 345 19.90 -25.51 12.27
CA PHE A 345 19.09 -24.35 12.02
C PHE A 345 19.63 -23.14 12.78
N THR A 346 19.55 -21.97 12.14
CA THR A 346 19.86 -20.68 12.76
C THR A 346 18.83 -19.64 12.31
N VAL A 347 18.74 -18.53 13.02
CA VAL A 347 17.98 -17.36 12.55
C VAL A 347 18.87 -16.46 11.73
N SER A 348 18.28 -15.77 10.76
CA SER A 348 18.99 -14.81 9.92
C SER A 348 19.52 -13.64 10.75
N GLY A 349 20.72 -13.16 10.39
CA GLY A 349 21.36 -12.04 11.08
C GLY A 349 20.77 -10.66 10.76
N ASP A 350 19.81 -10.58 9.84
CA ASP A 350 19.14 -9.35 9.38
C ASP A 350 17.75 -9.14 9.97
N GLY A 351 17.30 -10.02 10.90
CA GLY A 351 16.03 -9.89 11.58
C GLY A 351 16.08 -8.91 12.75
N TYR A 352 15.09 -8.01 12.80
CA TYR A 352 14.90 -7.04 13.88
C TYR A 352 13.47 -7.05 14.39
N VAL A 353 13.31 -6.63 15.65
CA VAL A 353 12.03 -6.20 16.21
C VAL A 353 12.16 -4.73 16.65
N CYS A 354 11.07 -3.96 16.50
CA CYS A 354 10.98 -2.63 17.06
C CYS A 354 9.83 -2.59 18.07
N ILE A 355 10.16 -2.32 19.34
CA ILE A 355 9.22 -2.41 20.45
C ILE A 355 9.34 -1.21 21.38
N PRO A 356 8.30 -0.88 22.16
CA PRO A 356 8.41 0.09 23.24
C PRO A 356 9.57 -0.25 24.19
N LYS A 357 10.30 0.77 24.65
CA LYS A 357 11.44 0.60 25.59
C LYS A 357 11.07 -0.12 26.88
N GLU A 358 9.81 -0.02 27.29
CA GLU A 358 9.27 -0.65 28.50
C GLU A 358 8.95 -2.14 28.31
N ILE A 359 8.93 -2.64 27.05
CA ILE A 359 8.65 -4.04 26.73
C ILE A 359 9.96 -4.80 26.56
N ALA A 360 10.12 -5.91 27.29
CA ALA A 360 11.27 -6.78 27.15
C ALA A 360 11.06 -7.78 25.97
N PHE A 361 12.13 -8.13 25.26
CA PHE A 361 12.10 -9.09 24.16
C PHE A 361 11.46 -10.43 24.58
N ASP A 362 11.79 -10.93 25.76
CA ASP A 362 11.29 -12.22 26.27
C ASP A 362 9.78 -12.26 26.54
N SER A 363 9.11 -11.10 26.56
CA SER A 363 7.66 -10.99 26.71
C SER A 363 6.90 -11.01 25.39
N LEU A 364 7.60 -11.01 24.25
CA LEU A 364 6.98 -11.07 22.94
C LEU A 364 6.34 -12.45 22.68
N THR A 365 5.21 -12.42 21.99
CA THR A 365 4.65 -13.64 21.40
C THR A 365 5.39 -13.95 20.11
N SER A 366 5.80 -15.20 19.92
CA SER A 366 6.45 -15.64 18.69
C SER A 366 5.64 -16.75 18.00
N GLU A 367 5.48 -16.62 16.69
CA GLU A 367 4.83 -17.62 15.83
C GLU A 367 5.81 -18.07 14.74
N VAL A 368 6.03 -19.37 14.65
CA VAL A 368 6.91 -19.97 13.63
C VAL A 368 6.06 -20.45 12.46
N LYS A 369 6.38 -19.95 11.25
CA LYS A 369 5.75 -20.36 9.99
C LYS A 369 6.78 -21.05 9.10
N TYR A 370 6.59 -22.34 8.84
CA TYR A 370 7.45 -23.08 7.92
C TYR A 370 6.88 -23.05 6.50
N ASP A 371 7.80 -22.99 5.53
CA ASP A 371 7.50 -23.31 4.14
C ASP A 371 7.81 -24.80 3.96
N ASP A 372 6.83 -25.65 4.24
CA ASP A 372 7.00 -27.12 4.25
C ASP A 372 7.52 -27.64 2.90
N ALA A 373 7.10 -27.06 1.77
CA ALA A 373 7.55 -27.46 0.45
C ALA A 373 9.03 -27.13 0.20
N LYS A 374 9.47 -25.92 0.56
CA LYS A 374 10.88 -25.54 0.48
C LYS A 374 11.74 -26.31 1.46
N ALA A 375 11.23 -26.54 2.66
CA ALA A 375 11.92 -27.29 3.68
C ALA A 375 12.20 -28.75 3.24
N GLU A 376 11.21 -29.44 2.67
CA GLU A 376 11.38 -30.78 2.12
C GLU A 376 12.36 -30.80 0.93
N GLU A 377 12.26 -29.84 0.01
CA GLU A 377 13.16 -29.73 -1.13
C GLU A 377 14.62 -29.50 -0.70
N VAL A 378 14.84 -28.58 0.26
CA VAL A 378 16.16 -28.25 0.80
C VAL A 378 16.80 -29.48 1.45
N VAL A 379 16.04 -30.20 2.28
CA VAL A 379 16.54 -31.39 2.95
C VAL A 379 16.84 -32.49 1.94
N LYS A 380 15.95 -32.74 0.97
CA LYS A 380 16.13 -33.75 -0.07
C LYS A 380 17.37 -33.46 -0.92
N THR A 381 17.54 -32.25 -1.42
CA THR A 381 18.71 -31.83 -2.21
C THR A 381 20.00 -31.98 -1.43
N THR A 382 19.98 -31.64 -0.14
CA THR A 382 21.16 -31.74 0.73
C THR A 382 21.56 -33.20 0.98
N VAL A 383 20.58 -34.10 1.13
CA VAL A 383 20.86 -35.57 1.26
C VAL A 383 21.40 -36.12 -0.04
N GLU A 384 20.80 -35.79 -1.20
CA GLU A 384 21.26 -36.25 -2.52
C GLU A 384 22.70 -35.78 -2.82
N GLU A 385 23.06 -34.54 -2.46
CA GLU A 385 24.41 -33.98 -2.59
C GLU A 385 25.43 -34.70 -1.69
N ALA A 386 25.01 -35.06 -0.46
CA ALA A 386 25.83 -35.81 0.47
C ALA A 386 26.12 -37.27 -0.01
N GLU A 387 25.08 -37.95 -0.51
CA GLU A 387 25.20 -39.30 -1.06
C GLU A 387 26.06 -39.33 -2.34
N ALA A 388 26.07 -38.25 -3.12
CA ALA A 388 26.90 -38.09 -4.31
C ALA A 388 28.38 -37.84 -4.01
N GLY A 389 28.76 -37.66 -2.74
CA GLY A 389 30.16 -37.46 -2.31
C GLY A 389 30.70 -36.08 -2.69
N SER A 390 29.84 -35.08 -2.93
CA SER A 390 30.27 -33.72 -3.20
C SER A 390 30.71 -33.06 -1.89
N THR A 391 32.02 -32.82 -1.75
CA THR A 391 32.63 -32.11 -0.63
C THR A 391 32.38 -30.60 -0.68
N GLU A 392 31.82 -30.09 -1.76
CA GLU A 392 31.28 -28.74 -1.89
C GLU A 392 29.75 -28.80 -1.66
N ALA A 393 29.33 -29.02 -0.41
CA ALA A 393 27.97 -28.67 -0.04
C ALA A 393 27.76 -27.19 -0.43
N SER A 394 26.73 -26.91 -1.22
CA SER A 394 26.35 -25.55 -1.55
C SER A 394 26.08 -24.83 -0.22
N SER A 395 27.10 -24.13 0.29
CA SER A 395 27.15 -23.47 1.61
C SER A 395 26.29 -22.21 1.62
N GLY A 396 25.07 -22.29 1.09
CA GLY A 396 24.10 -21.22 1.13
C GLY A 396 23.07 -21.49 2.22
N ASN A 397 23.01 -20.63 3.22
CA ASN A 397 21.92 -20.62 4.19
C ASN A 397 20.58 -20.55 3.45
N LYS A 398 19.84 -21.67 3.40
CA LYS A 398 18.55 -21.74 2.69
C LYS A 398 17.42 -21.39 3.66
N VAL A 399 16.56 -20.44 3.28
CA VAL A 399 15.39 -20.05 4.08
C VAL A 399 14.34 -21.17 4.05
N ILE A 400 13.96 -21.67 5.22
CA ILE A 400 12.98 -22.75 5.39
C ILE A 400 11.72 -22.33 6.15
N GLY A 401 11.69 -21.11 6.68
CA GLY A 401 10.57 -20.57 7.43
C GLY A 401 10.87 -19.19 7.97
N THR A 402 9.92 -18.64 8.71
CA THR A 402 10.01 -17.35 9.37
C THR A 402 9.50 -17.44 10.79
N ILE A 403 10.08 -16.65 11.69
CA ILE A 403 9.54 -16.39 13.02
C ILE A 403 8.96 -14.98 13.01
N HIS A 404 7.70 -14.84 13.35
CA HIS A 404 7.01 -13.57 13.52
C HIS A 404 6.89 -13.25 14.99
N TYR A 405 7.17 -12.01 15.38
CA TYR A 405 7.07 -11.53 16.75
C TYR A 405 5.94 -10.50 16.85
N SER A 406 5.21 -10.53 17.96
CA SER A 406 4.10 -9.61 18.22
C SER A 406 4.00 -9.20 19.69
N VAL A 407 3.41 -8.02 19.91
CA VAL A 407 2.91 -7.54 21.22
C VAL A 407 1.39 -7.69 21.17
N GLY A 408 0.82 -8.67 21.89
CA GLY A 408 -0.55 -9.09 21.64
C GLY A 408 -0.69 -9.56 20.18
N ASP A 409 -1.63 -8.96 19.44
CA ASP A 409 -1.84 -9.24 18.00
C ASP A 409 -1.08 -8.28 17.07
N TRP A 410 -0.31 -7.31 17.62
CA TRP A 410 0.39 -6.29 16.84
C TRP A 410 1.78 -6.77 16.41
N PRO A 411 2.05 -6.89 15.08
CA PRO A 411 3.34 -7.34 14.58
C PRO A 411 4.45 -6.35 14.90
N VAL A 412 5.57 -6.83 15.44
CA VAL A 412 6.72 -5.98 15.81
C VAL A 412 8.03 -6.38 15.14
N GLY A 413 7.99 -7.37 14.25
CA GLY A 413 9.13 -7.78 13.46
C GLY A 413 9.13 -9.27 13.14
N LYS A 414 10.11 -9.69 12.36
CA LYS A 414 10.28 -11.08 11.92
C LYS A 414 11.73 -11.40 11.62
N THR A 415 12.07 -12.68 11.59
CA THR A 415 13.36 -13.18 11.10
C THR A 415 13.17 -14.47 10.31
N ASN A 416 14.08 -14.75 9.36
CA ASN A 416 14.08 -15.99 8.63
C ASN A 416 14.76 -17.11 9.44
N ILE A 417 14.25 -18.32 9.31
CA ILE A 417 14.90 -19.55 9.78
C ILE A 417 15.73 -20.08 8.63
N LEU A 418 17.02 -20.25 8.87
CA LEU A 418 17.98 -20.72 7.88
C LEU A 418 18.39 -22.15 8.20
N PHE A 419 18.42 -22.98 7.18
CA PHE A 419 19.06 -24.29 7.23
C PHE A 419 20.54 -24.12 6.92
N THR A 420 21.41 -24.48 7.87
CA THR A 420 22.86 -24.26 7.78
C THR A 420 23.64 -25.45 7.25
N GLY A 421 22.98 -26.61 7.06
CA GLY A 421 23.45 -27.82 6.37
C GLY A 421 24.93 -28.19 6.50
N ASP A 422 25.46 -28.34 7.73
CA ASP A 422 26.78 -28.92 7.89
C ASP A 422 26.65 -30.45 7.93
N LEU A 423 26.86 -31.07 6.77
CA LEU A 423 26.81 -32.53 6.58
C LEU A 423 28.07 -33.26 7.07
N SER A 424 29.06 -32.53 7.55
CA SER A 424 30.31 -33.13 8.03
C SER A 424 30.12 -34.06 9.24
N SER A 425 29.00 -33.93 9.95
CA SER A 425 28.63 -34.81 11.06
C SER A 425 27.81 -36.05 10.66
N VAL A 426 27.25 -36.08 9.45
CA VAL A 426 26.37 -37.17 8.97
C VAL A 426 27.18 -38.38 8.44
N ALA A 427 28.37 -38.15 7.95
CA ALA A 427 29.18 -39.17 7.27
C ALA A 427 29.87 -40.20 8.19
N MET A 428 29.80 -40.02 9.52
CA MET A 428 30.53 -40.92 10.44
C MET A 428 29.71 -42.06 11.06
N ASP A 429 28.39 -42.05 11.03
CA ASP A 429 27.57 -43.09 11.69
C ASP A 429 27.07 -44.21 10.78
N SER A 430 27.36 -44.16 9.48
CA SER A 430 26.93 -45.22 8.54
C SER A 430 27.90 -46.39 8.41
N ALA A 431 29.00 -46.42 9.18
CA ALA A 431 30.05 -47.44 9.03
C ALA A 431 30.08 -48.54 10.10
N GLU A 432 29.29 -48.49 11.18
CA GLU A 432 29.24 -49.59 12.16
C GLU A 432 27.82 -49.89 12.64
N GLY A 433 27.28 -51.04 12.27
CA GLY A 433 26.06 -51.58 12.89
C GLY A 433 25.39 -52.73 12.15
N THR A 434 26.08 -53.86 12.16
CA THR A 434 25.48 -55.18 11.84
C THR A 434 24.35 -55.55 12.78
N ALA A 435 23.27 -56.05 12.15
CA ALA A 435 22.36 -57.11 12.57
C ALA A 435 21.91 -57.21 14.05
N GLY A 436 20.64 -57.02 14.27
CA GLY A 436 19.92 -57.46 15.45
C GLY A 436 18.42 -57.48 15.18
N SER A 437 17.91 -58.65 14.79
CA SER A 437 16.48 -58.95 14.70
C SER A 437 15.86 -58.96 16.08
N GLU A 438 14.74 -58.24 16.28
CA GLU A 438 13.68 -58.73 17.18
C GLU A 438 12.31 -58.19 16.75
N SER A 439 11.41 -59.14 16.56
CA SER A 439 9.99 -59.01 16.28
C SER A 439 9.24 -58.51 17.53
N GLY A 440 8.40 -57.51 17.37
CA GLY A 440 7.46 -57.07 18.38
C GLY A 440 6.19 -56.59 17.72
N ASP A 441 5.19 -57.45 17.73
CA ASP A 441 3.80 -57.24 17.35
C ASP A 441 3.16 -56.18 18.26
N ALA A 442 2.56 -55.14 17.70
CA ALA A 442 1.61 -54.32 18.40
C ALA A 442 0.61 -53.71 17.40
N SER A 443 -0.50 -54.39 17.31
CA SER A 443 -1.75 -53.88 16.75
C SER A 443 -2.22 -52.60 17.49
N GLY A 444 -2.21 -51.48 16.83
CA GLY A 444 -2.81 -50.24 17.26
C GLY A 444 -3.57 -49.60 16.10
N GLU A 445 -4.88 -49.43 16.27
CA GLU A 445 -5.79 -48.81 15.31
C GLU A 445 -5.34 -47.40 14.89
N PRO A 446 -5.61 -46.99 13.63
CA PRO A 446 -5.21 -45.67 13.15
C PRO A 446 -6.07 -44.59 13.76
N VAL A 447 -5.44 -43.70 14.51
CA VAL A 447 -6.05 -42.47 14.99
C VAL A 447 -6.33 -41.54 13.79
N GLN A 448 -7.62 -41.28 13.53
CA GLN A 448 -8.05 -40.31 12.54
C GLN A 448 -7.62 -38.91 13.00
N TYR A 449 -6.66 -38.31 12.33
CA TYR A 449 -6.34 -36.91 12.47
C TYR A 449 -7.34 -36.09 11.67
N GLY A 450 -8.04 -35.18 12.36
CA GLY A 450 -8.95 -34.21 11.75
C GLY A 450 -8.17 -33.32 10.77
N THR A 451 -8.63 -33.31 9.54
CA THR A 451 -8.15 -32.41 8.49
C THR A 451 -8.38 -30.96 8.92
N ALA A 452 -7.29 -30.22 9.12
CA ALA A 452 -7.35 -28.77 9.25
C ALA A 452 -7.90 -28.19 7.94
N HIS A 453 -9.05 -27.52 8.04
CA HIS A 453 -9.67 -26.86 6.91
C HIS A 453 -8.81 -25.65 6.49
N TYR A 454 -8.15 -25.79 5.36
CA TYR A 454 -7.61 -24.69 4.58
C TYR A 454 -8.77 -23.79 4.15
N SER A 455 -8.73 -22.50 4.49
CA SER A 455 -9.68 -21.54 3.97
C SER A 455 -9.28 -21.20 2.53
N GLU A 456 -9.91 -21.89 1.58
CA GLU A 456 -9.87 -21.49 0.18
C GLU A 456 -10.51 -20.11 0.02
N ASN A 457 -9.84 -19.25 -0.72
CA ASN A 457 -10.37 -17.99 -1.23
C ASN A 457 -11.72 -18.24 -1.91
N LYS A 458 -12.81 -17.88 -1.24
CA LYS A 458 -14.16 -18.04 -1.78
C LYS A 458 -14.35 -17.03 -2.92
N SER A 459 -14.43 -17.53 -4.13
CA SER A 459 -14.81 -16.78 -5.31
C SER A 459 -16.18 -16.08 -5.09
N PHE A 460 -16.36 -14.90 -5.66
CA PHE A 460 -17.64 -14.17 -5.68
C PHE A 460 -18.84 -15.05 -6.06
N VAL A 461 -18.63 -16.06 -6.93
CA VAL A 461 -19.63 -17.06 -7.34
C VAL A 461 -20.07 -17.96 -6.18
N ASP A 462 -19.17 -18.30 -5.25
CA ASP A 462 -19.50 -19.12 -4.08
C ASP A 462 -20.26 -18.31 -3.03
N GLY A 463 -20.00 -17.02 -2.92
CA GLY A 463 -20.80 -16.09 -2.12
C GLY A 463 -22.25 -16.03 -2.58
N ILE A 464 -22.48 -15.99 -3.90
CA ILE A 464 -23.83 -16.02 -4.49
C ILE A 464 -24.54 -17.35 -4.20
N LYS A 465 -23.85 -18.49 -4.34
CA LYS A 465 -24.42 -19.82 -4.01
C LYS A 465 -24.81 -19.96 -2.52
N TYR A 466 -23.98 -19.42 -1.60
CA TYR A 466 -24.29 -19.40 -0.19
C TYR A 466 -25.50 -18.51 0.15
N PHE A 467 -25.62 -17.37 -0.51
CA PHE A 467 -26.73 -16.45 -0.35
C PHE A 467 -28.07 -17.08 -0.78
N PHE A 468 -28.11 -17.77 -1.93
CA PHE A 468 -29.30 -18.49 -2.38
C PHE A 468 -29.63 -19.70 -1.49
N LYS A 469 -28.65 -20.34 -0.86
CA LYS A 469 -28.84 -21.44 0.06
C LYS A 469 -29.52 -21.00 1.37
N GLY A 470 -29.39 -19.72 1.75
CA GLY A 470 -30.06 -19.12 2.91
C GLY A 470 -31.55 -18.83 2.71
N ILE A 471 -32.04 -18.80 1.44
CA ILE A 471 -33.43 -18.50 1.09
C ILE A 471 -34.29 -19.78 1.06
N PHE A 472 -33.67 -20.94 0.80
CA PHE A 472 -34.34 -22.23 0.71
C PHE A 472 -33.78 -23.16 1.78
N HIS A 473 -34.65 -23.58 2.70
CA HIS A 473 -34.31 -24.55 3.75
C HIS A 473 -34.99 -25.89 3.46
N SER A 474 -34.24 -26.98 3.56
CA SER A 474 -34.84 -28.31 3.50
C SER A 474 -35.17 -28.80 4.92
N GLY A 475 -36.43 -29.08 5.17
CA GLY A 475 -36.86 -29.73 6.42
C GLY A 475 -36.46 -31.21 6.46
N ALA A 476 -36.51 -31.82 7.65
CA ALA A 476 -36.14 -33.21 7.89
C ALA A 476 -36.95 -34.24 7.06
N ASN A 477 -38.04 -33.81 6.44
CA ASN A 477 -38.94 -34.65 5.63
C ASN A 477 -38.77 -34.41 4.12
N GLY A 478 -37.71 -33.71 3.68
CA GLY A 478 -37.47 -33.42 2.25
C GLY A 478 -38.35 -32.30 1.64
N THR A 479 -39.17 -31.61 2.47
CA THR A 479 -39.92 -30.43 2.04
C THR A 479 -39.03 -29.19 2.05
N MET A 480 -39.12 -28.42 0.95
CA MET A 480 -38.40 -27.14 0.83
C MET A 480 -39.23 -26.01 1.42
N TYR A 481 -38.67 -25.23 2.31
CA TYR A 481 -39.27 -24.02 2.88
C TYR A 481 -38.62 -22.79 2.30
N LEU A 482 -39.44 -21.79 1.99
CA LEU A 482 -38.99 -20.49 1.48
C LEU A 482 -38.96 -19.49 2.65
N ASP A 483 -37.81 -18.86 2.86
CA ASP A 483 -37.71 -17.74 3.82
C ASP A 483 -38.31 -16.47 3.20
N VAL A 484 -39.57 -16.18 3.53
CA VAL A 484 -40.31 -15.03 3.01
C VAL A 484 -39.68 -13.69 3.41
N PRO A 485 -39.20 -13.46 4.65
CA PRO A 485 -38.43 -12.27 5.02
C PRO A 485 -37.17 -12.06 4.18
N ALA A 486 -36.36 -13.09 3.93
CA ALA A 486 -35.17 -13.01 3.11
C ALA A 486 -35.48 -12.68 1.65
N LEU A 487 -36.56 -13.26 1.09
CA LEU A 487 -37.04 -12.95 -0.26
C LEU A 487 -37.51 -11.49 -0.36
N LEU A 488 -38.26 -11.00 0.64
CA LEU A 488 -38.74 -9.60 0.69
C LEU A 488 -37.57 -8.62 0.75
N PHE A 489 -36.56 -8.92 1.53
CA PHE A 489 -35.34 -8.11 1.63
C PHE A 489 -34.61 -8.03 0.28
N LEU A 490 -34.52 -9.14 -0.44
CA LEU A 490 -33.96 -9.20 -1.80
C LEU A 490 -34.73 -8.30 -2.79
N VAL A 491 -36.05 -8.34 -2.73
CA VAL A 491 -36.91 -7.50 -3.60
C VAL A 491 -36.73 -6.02 -3.28
N ILE A 492 -36.55 -5.66 -2.01
CA ILE A 492 -36.29 -4.28 -1.58
C ILE A 492 -34.93 -3.81 -2.14
N ILE A 493 -33.87 -4.61 -1.99
CA ILE A 493 -32.54 -4.27 -2.54
C ILE A 493 -32.58 -4.14 -4.06
N ALA A 494 -33.20 -5.09 -4.77
CA ALA A 494 -33.32 -5.03 -6.22
C ALA A 494 -34.09 -3.79 -6.68
N SER A 495 -35.13 -3.40 -5.95
CA SER A 495 -35.90 -2.18 -6.22
C SER A 495 -35.09 -0.91 -5.97
N ALA A 496 -34.29 -0.87 -4.91
CA ALA A 496 -33.40 0.25 -4.60
C ALA A 496 -32.31 0.42 -5.69
N VAL A 497 -31.69 -0.68 -6.12
CA VAL A 497 -30.72 -0.67 -7.22
C VAL A 497 -31.35 -0.17 -8.53
N LEU A 498 -32.57 -0.62 -8.85
CA LEU A 498 -33.27 -0.16 -10.04
C LEU A 498 -33.55 1.35 -10.00
N ILE A 499 -33.95 1.87 -8.85
CA ILE A 499 -34.17 3.32 -8.66
C ILE A 499 -32.86 4.10 -8.89
N VAL A 500 -31.74 3.64 -8.33
CA VAL A 500 -30.43 4.26 -8.54
C VAL A 500 -30.05 4.28 -10.02
N VAL A 501 -30.24 3.16 -10.73
CA VAL A 501 -29.97 3.08 -12.18
C VAL A 501 -30.85 4.07 -12.98
N ILE A 502 -32.13 4.19 -12.63
CA ILE A 502 -33.03 5.16 -13.27
C ILE A 502 -32.58 6.60 -13.02
N VAL A 503 -32.16 6.91 -11.80
CA VAL A 503 -31.64 8.25 -11.44
C VAL A 503 -30.37 8.57 -12.22
N ILE A 504 -29.41 7.64 -12.27
CA ILE A 504 -28.17 7.80 -13.05
C ILE A 504 -28.49 8.02 -14.54
N PHE A 505 -29.37 7.19 -15.11
CA PHE A 505 -29.74 7.33 -16.52
C PHE A 505 -30.44 8.66 -16.81
N SER A 506 -31.30 9.12 -15.92
CA SER A 506 -31.96 10.42 -15.98
C SER A 506 -30.97 11.57 -15.90
N TYR A 507 -29.98 11.47 -15.01
CA TYR A 507 -28.90 12.44 -14.86
C TYR A 507 -28.01 12.51 -16.10
N ILE A 508 -27.59 11.37 -16.65
CA ILE A 508 -26.81 11.32 -17.92
C ILE A 508 -27.62 11.98 -19.07
N ARG A 509 -28.92 11.69 -19.15
CA ARG A 509 -29.81 12.31 -20.14
C ARG A 509 -29.92 13.83 -19.96
N TYR A 510 -29.98 14.30 -18.72
CA TYR A 510 -29.96 15.72 -18.38
C TYR A 510 -28.65 16.38 -18.83
N LEU A 511 -27.49 15.80 -18.51
CA LEU A 511 -26.18 16.30 -18.92
C LEU A 511 -26.03 16.36 -20.45
N ASN A 512 -26.46 15.34 -21.15
CA ASN A 512 -26.43 15.31 -22.61
C ASN A 512 -27.33 16.40 -23.24
N ASN A 513 -28.49 16.65 -22.66
CA ASN A 513 -29.38 17.73 -23.09
C ASN A 513 -28.77 19.12 -22.82
N ARG A 514 -28.09 19.30 -21.69
CA ARG A 514 -27.37 20.53 -21.34
C ARG A 514 -26.21 20.79 -22.32
N ARG A 515 -25.43 19.75 -22.69
CA ARG A 515 -24.37 19.82 -23.71
C ARG A 515 -24.94 20.19 -25.10
N ARG A 516 -26.08 19.61 -25.51
CA ARG A 516 -26.77 19.93 -26.78
C ARG A 516 -27.26 21.41 -26.80
N ARG A 517 -27.80 21.92 -25.70
CA ARG A 517 -28.22 23.34 -25.57
C ARG A 517 -27.03 24.30 -25.64
N ARG A 518 -25.88 23.97 -25.00
CA ARG A 518 -24.65 24.79 -25.11
C ARG A 518 -24.09 24.81 -26.54
N ARG A 519 -24.08 23.67 -27.25
CA ARG A 519 -23.66 23.60 -28.66
C ARG A 519 -24.54 24.43 -29.58
N ARG A 520 -25.86 24.44 -29.36
CA ARG A 520 -26.81 25.27 -30.12
C ARG A 520 -26.60 26.74 -29.88
N ARG A 521 -26.35 27.18 -28.63
CA ARG A 521 -26.02 28.59 -28.28
C ARG A 521 -24.68 29.03 -28.90
N LYS A 522 -23.66 28.20 -28.92
CA LYS A 522 -22.38 28.52 -29.59
C LYS A 522 -22.51 28.61 -31.11
N LYS A 523 -23.38 27.81 -31.76
CA LYS A 523 -23.65 27.93 -33.19
C LYS A 523 -24.42 29.21 -33.55
N LYS A 524 -25.35 29.63 -32.72
CA LYS A 524 -26.09 30.88 -32.93
C LYS A 524 -25.17 32.12 -32.79
N LYS A 525 -24.26 32.15 -31.80
CA LYS A 525 -23.26 33.22 -31.64
C LYS A 525 -22.18 33.28 -32.74
N LYS A 526 -22.03 32.27 -33.57
CA LYS A 526 -21.12 32.29 -34.72
C LYS A 526 -21.79 32.69 -36.04
N GLN A 527 -23.12 32.85 -36.03
CA GLN A 527 -23.92 33.28 -37.19
C GLN A 527 -24.42 34.73 -37.06
N GLU A 528 -24.30 35.33 -35.86
CA GLU A 528 -24.35 36.76 -35.60
C GLU A 528 -22.91 37.36 -35.59
#